data_1e1c8a00d7ca701b509709e9506d3dcf
#
_entry.id   1e1c8a00d7ca701b509709e9506d3dcf
#
_cell.length_a   1.000
_cell.length_b   1.000
_cell.length_c   1.000
_cell.angle_alpha   90.00
_cell.angle_beta   90.00
_cell.angle_gamma   90.00
#
_symmetry.space_group_name_H-M   'P 1'
#
loop_
_entity.id
_entity.type
_entity.pdbx_description
1 polymer ?
#
loop_
_entity_poly.entity_id
_entity_poly.type
_entity_poly.pdbx_seq_one_letter_code
_entity_poly.pdbx_strand_id
1 'polypeptide(L)'
;MNNRIVTILFLILILTGCKSTTRIDEYRQGPTSNIEIGDSVVVLGRRHSSGHETEIDFVSCVGNALGGGGSEKSIIVIPEKDFVDAMYPYFETSTAPMDVKNLDHLVQNPAIAQKFAEFNLRFFIWIDGSTETTDKKGSISCAVGPGGGGCFGFATWDDEANYEASIWDLN
;
A
#
# COMPACT_ATOMS: atom_id res chain seq x y z
N MET A 1 -48.57 15.18 -9.29
CA MET A 1 -47.55 14.18 -8.90
C MET A 1 -46.88 14.72 -7.66
N ASN A 2 -47.04 14.06 -6.49
CA ASN A 2 -46.70 14.64 -5.19
C ASN A 2 -45.20 14.92 -5.07
N ASN A 3 -44.82 16.17 -4.81
CA ASN A 3 -43.43 16.61 -4.56
C ASN A 3 -42.70 15.72 -3.53
N ARG A 4 -43.43 15.17 -2.57
CA ARG A 4 -42.90 14.26 -1.55
C ARG A 4 -42.41 12.93 -2.13
N ILE A 5 -43.07 12.40 -3.16
CA ILE A 5 -42.67 11.14 -3.82
C ILE A 5 -41.39 11.35 -4.62
N VAL A 6 -41.28 12.48 -5.31
CA VAL A 6 -40.08 12.86 -6.09
C VAL A 6 -38.88 13.04 -5.15
N THR A 7 -39.08 13.69 -4.00
CA THR A 7 -38.00 13.89 -3.00
C THR A 7 -37.55 12.56 -2.39
N ILE A 8 -38.48 11.63 -2.10
CA ILE A 8 -38.15 10.32 -1.56
C ILE A 8 -37.41 9.47 -2.61
N LEU A 9 -37.83 9.51 -3.87
CA LEU A 9 -37.14 8.81 -4.96
C LEU A 9 -35.73 9.34 -5.18
N PHE A 10 -35.55 10.65 -5.08
CA PHE A 10 -34.22 11.30 -5.19
C PHE A 10 -33.33 10.94 -4.01
N LEU A 11 -33.88 10.85 -2.80
CA LEU A 11 -33.15 10.43 -1.59
C LEU A 11 -32.70 8.98 -1.67
N ILE A 12 -33.51 8.09 -2.23
CA ILE A 12 -33.17 6.66 -2.41
C ILE A 12 -32.05 6.47 -3.46
N LEU A 13 -32.01 7.31 -4.50
CA LEU A 13 -30.95 7.25 -5.52
C LEU A 13 -29.57 7.65 -4.99
N ILE A 14 -29.51 8.49 -3.94
CA ILE A 14 -28.25 8.94 -3.35
C ILE A 14 -27.65 7.87 -2.40
N LEU A 15 -28.42 6.89 -1.97
CA LEU A 15 -27.99 5.85 -1.01
C LEU A 15 -27.33 4.63 -1.66
N THR A 16 -27.20 4.57 -3.00
CA THR A 16 -26.43 3.53 -3.67
C THR A 16 -24.93 3.84 -3.56
N GLY A 17 -24.37 3.63 -2.37
CA GLY A 17 -22.95 3.77 -2.13
C GLY A 17 -22.13 2.71 -2.88
N CYS A 18 -20.89 3.05 -3.22
CA CYS A 18 -19.92 2.10 -3.75
C CYS A 18 -19.73 0.94 -2.76
N LYS A 19 -19.82 -0.28 -3.26
CA LYS A 19 -19.51 -1.48 -2.47
C LYS A 19 -18.07 -1.87 -2.75
N SER A 20 -17.20 -1.78 -1.75
CA SER A 20 -15.88 -2.38 -1.80
C SER A 20 -15.93 -3.80 -1.21
N THR A 21 -15.18 -4.71 -1.80
CA THR A 21 -15.04 -6.08 -1.29
C THR A 21 -13.56 -6.32 -1.08
N THR A 22 -13.18 -6.68 0.15
CA THR A 22 -11.80 -7.02 0.49
C THR A 22 -11.75 -8.48 0.92
N ARG A 23 -10.78 -9.21 0.40
CA ARG A 23 -10.45 -10.57 0.81
C ARG A 23 -9.03 -10.58 1.34
N ILE A 24 -8.83 -11.20 2.50
CA ILE A 24 -7.51 -11.36 3.12
C ILE A 24 -7.30 -12.85 3.32
N ASP A 25 -6.24 -13.38 2.73
CA ASP A 25 -5.76 -14.75 2.93
C ASP A 25 -4.43 -14.67 3.68
N GLU A 26 -4.28 -15.45 4.74
CA GLU A 26 -3.08 -15.45 5.58
C GLU A 26 -2.42 -16.84 5.56
N TYR A 27 -1.10 -16.86 5.38
CA TYR A 27 -0.28 -18.06 5.47
C TYR A 27 0.89 -17.82 6.42
N ARG A 28 1.10 -18.73 7.38
CA ARG A 28 2.21 -18.67 8.35
C ARG A 28 3.12 -19.86 8.20
N GLN A 29 4.42 -19.61 8.10
CA GLN A 29 5.45 -20.65 8.02
C GLN A 29 6.10 -20.97 9.37
N GLY A 30 5.91 -20.14 10.39
CA GLY A 30 6.61 -20.25 11.66
C GLY A 30 5.71 -20.01 12.88
N PRO A 31 6.27 -20.12 14.09
CA PRO A 31 5.59 -19.75 15.31
C PRO A 31 5.25 -18.26 15.28
N THR A 32 4.22 -17.89 16.04
CA THR A 32 3.82 -16.48 16.15
C THR A 32 4.93 -15.70 16.86
N SER A 33 5.50 -14.71 16.21
CA SER A 33 6.38 -13.74 16.82
C SER A 33 5.56 -12.73 17.61
N ASN A 34 5.96 -12.45 18.83
CA ASN A 34 5.37 -11.36 19.61
C ASN A 34 6.10 -10.07 19.27
N ILE A 35 5.36 -9.07 18.84
CA ILE A 35 5.88 -7.70 18.71
C ILE A 35 5.94 -7.08 20.11
N GLU A 36 7.12 -6.63 20.52
CA GLU A 36 7.37 -5.99 21.79
C GLU A 36 7.48 -4.47 21.66
N ILE A 37 7.32 -3.77 22.79
CA ILE A 37 7.50 -2.31 22.81
C ILE A 37 8.97 -2.00 22.50
N GLY A 38 9.19 -1.14 21.51
CA GLY A 38 10.52 -0.74 21.08
C GLY A 38 11.10 -1.59 19.95
N ASP A 39 10.41 -2.64 19.50
CA ASP A 39 10.79 -3.34 18.29
C ASP A 39 10.72 -2.38 17.08
N SER A 40 11.69 -2.51 16.20
CA SER A 40 11.72 -1.71 14.98
C SER A 40 11.26 -2.52 13.78
N VAL A 41 10.60 -1.84 12.86
CA VAL A 41 10.09 -2.40 11.62
C VAL A 41 10.41 -1.47 10.47
N VAL A 42 10.75 -2.06 9.32
CA VAL A 42 10.78 -1.35 8.05
C VAL A 42 9.71 -1.94 7.12
N VAL A 43 9.01 -1.09 6.41
CA VAL A 43 8.05 -1.48 5.37
C VAL A 43 8.59 -1.01 4.04
N LEU A 44 8.83 -1.93 3.13
CA LEU A 44 9.34 -1.65 1.79
C LEU A 44 8.35 -2.13 0.74
N GLY A 45 8.19 -1.35 -0.32
CA GLY A 45 7.48 -1.75 -1.52
C GLY A 45 8.44 -2.33 -2.55
N ARG A 46 7.97 -3.28 -3.35
CA ARG A 46 8.70 -3.77 -4.49
C ARG A 46 8.95 -2.64 -5.49
N ARG A 47 10.21 -2.41 -5.87
CA ARG A 47 10.62 -1.45 -6.88
C ARG A 47 11.01 -2.18 -8.15
N HIS A 48 10.35 -1.84 -9.24
CA HIS A 48 10.60 -2.42 -10.55
C HIS A 48 10.94 -1.33 -11.56
N SER A 49 11.82 -1.66 -12.48
CA SER A 49 12.11 -0.82 -13.64
C SER A 49 11.04 -0.88 -14.75
N SER A 50 9.98 -1.66 -14.55
CA SER A 50 9.02 -2.01 -15.63
C SER A 50 7.58 -1.53 -15.40
N GLY A 51 7.35 -0.56 -14.50
CA GLY A 51 6.02 0.03 -14.33
C GLY A 51 5.03 -0.78 -13.49
N HIS A 52 5.49 -1.80 -12.78
CA HIS A 52 4.71 -2.57 -11.79
C HIS A 52 5.30 -2.36 -10.39
N GLU A 53 5.53 -1.11 -10.05
CA GLU A 53 6.01 -0.75 -8.72
C GLU A 53 4.84 -0.73 -7.74
N THR A 54 5.10 -1.19 -6.51
CA THR A 54 4.16 -1.00 -5.41
C THR A 54 4.07 0.50 -5.11
N GLU A 55 2.85 1.01 -4.95
CA GLU A 55 2.61 2.43 -4.74
C GLU A 55 3.26 2.91 -3.44
N ILE A 56 4.07 3.96 -3.54
CA ILE A 56 4.78 4.56 -2.40
C ILE A 56 3.80 5.03 -1.32
N ASP A 57 2.68 5.60 -1.72
CA ASP A 57 1.66 6.09 -0.79
C ASP A 57 1.02 4.95 0.00
N PHE A 58 0.86 3.77 -0.62
CA PHE A 58 0.35 2.59 0.07
C PHE A 58 1.37 2.07 1.10
N VAL A 59 2.64 1.93 0.73
CA VAL A 59 3.73 1.54 1.64
C VAL A 59 3.81 2.48 2.83
N SER A 60 3.77 3.79 2.56
CA SER A 60 3.79 4.84 3.59
C SER A 60 2.56 4.76 4.51
N CYS A 61 1.38 4.48 3.96
CA CYS A 61 0.16 4.30 4.71
C CYS A 61 0.26 3.12 5.68
N VAL A 62 0.79 1.97 5.21
CA VAL A 62 1.02 0.78 6.05
C VAL A 62 2.01 1.10 7.16
N GLY A 63 3.14 1.74 6.85
CA GLY A 63 4.12 2.16 7.85
C GLY A 63 3.52 3.07 8.92
N ASN A 64 2.76 4.09 8.51
CA ASN A 64 2.07 4.99 9.44
C ASN A 64 1.03 4.27 10.31
N ALA A 65 0.29 3.32 9.75
CA ALA A 65 -0.69 2.54 10.50
C ALA A 65 -0.02 1.67 11.57
N LEU A 66 1.14 1.09 11.27
CA LEU A 66 1.92 0.31 12.24
C LEU A 66 2.50 1.17 13.37
N GLY A 67 3.03 2.35 13.04
CA GLY A 67 3.64 3.26 14.03
C GLY A 67 2.62 4.06 14.85
N GLY A 68 1.45 4.36 14.28
CA GLY A 68 0.46 5.28 14.86
C GLY A 68 -0.84 4.63 15.32
N GLY A 69 -1.01 3.33 15.15
CA GLY A 69 -2.29 2.61 15.26
C GLY A 69 -2.89 2.45 16.65
N GLY A 70 -2.75 3.41 17.56
CA GLY A 70 -3.57 3.50 18.78
C GLY A 70 -3.43 2.35 19.77
N SER A 71 -2.51 1.42 19.57
CA SER A 71 -2.16 0.41 20.57
C SER A 71 -1.18 1.00 21.58
N GLU A 72 -1.28 0.59 22.84
CA GLU A 72 -0.32 0.97 23.89
C GLU A 72 1.13 0.52 23.56
N LYS A 73 1.30 -0.28 22.52
CA LYS A 73 2.60 -0.75 22.03
C LYS A 73 3.08 0.16 20.91
N SER A 74 4.09 0.95 21.18
CA SER A 74 4.77 1.78 20.19
C SER A 74 5.79 0.94 19.44
N ILE A 75 5.50 0.67 18.17
CA ILE A 75 6.45 0.08 17.21
C ILE A 75 7.24 1.23 16.59
N ILE A 76 8.55 1.06 16.47
CA ILE A 76 9.42 2.03 15.81
C ILE A 76 9.43 1.73 14.31
N VAL A 77 8.77 2.56 13.51
CA VAL A 77 8.78 2.42 12.06
C VAL A 77 9.93 3.20 11.46
N ILE A 78 10.85 2.50 10.81
CA ILE A 78 11.96 3.12 10.08
C ILE A 78 11.42 3.61 8.73
N PRO A 79 11.56 4.90 8.37
CA PRO A 79 11.13 5.41 7.08
C PRO A 79 11.83 4.67 5.93
N GLU A 80 11.07 4.26 4.91
CA GLU A 80 11.60 3.53 3.75
C GLU A 80 12.82 4.22 3.14
N LYS A 81 12.72 5.54 2.94
CA LYS A 81 13.79 6.33 2.35
C LYS A 81 15.08 6.24 3.16
N ASP A 82 15.01 6.41 4.48
CA ASP A 82 16.19 6.41 5.35
C ASP A 82 16.84 5.03 5.37
N PHE A 83 16.03 3.97 5.33
CA PHE A 83 16.52 2.61 5.24
C PHE A 83 17.22 2.35 3.90
N VAL A 84 16.60 2.68 2.78
CA VAL A 84 17.15 2.47 1.43
C VAL A 84 18.46 3.23 1.27
N ASP A 85 18.51 4.50 1.67
CA ASP A 85 19.72 5.33 1.60
C ASP A 85 20.89 4.71 2.40
N ALA A 86 20.61 4.17 3.60
CA ALA A 86 21.63 3.55 4.44
C ALA A 86 22.06 2.16 3.94
N MET A 87 21.16 1.46 3.26
CA MET A 87 21.42 0.12 2.72
C MET A 87 22.06 0.15 1.33
N TYR A 88 22.32 1.34 0.77
CA TYR A 88 22.98 1.45 -0.54
C TYR A 88 24.18 0.49 -0.66
N PRO A 89 24.33 -0.24 -1.79
CA PRO A 89 23.52 -0.22 -3.02
C PRO A 89 22.44 -1.34 -3.11
N TYR A 90 22.06 -1.99 -2.04
CA TYR A 90 21.32 -3.26 -2.08
C TYR A 90 19.81 -3.13 -2.35
N PHE A 91 19.23 -1.96 -2.06
CA PHE A 91 17.79 -1.72 -2.21
C PHE A 91 17.44 -0.62 -3.22
N GLU A 92 18.39 -0.31 -4.09
CA GLU A 92 18.13 0.59 -5.21
C GLU A 92 17.25 -0.08 -6.27
N THR A 93 16.58 0.71 -7.09
CA THR A 93 15.66 0.21 -8.15
C THR A 93 16.27 -0.89 -9.03
N SER A 94 17.60 -0.83 -9.25
CA SER A 94 18.32 -1.80 -10.09
C SER A 94 18.86 -3.02 -9.33
N THR A 95 18.91 -2.95 -8.00
CA THR A 95 19.52 -3.99 -7.15
C THR A 95 18.58 -4.54 -6.09
N ALA A 96 17.42 -3.89 -5.90
CA ALA A 96 16.40 -4.37 -4.99
C ALA A 96 15.93 -5.78 -5.37
N PRO A 97 15.61 -6.62 -4.38
CA PRO A 97 15.08 -7.95 -4.65
C PRO A 97 13.82 -7.90 -5.52
N MET A 98 13.74 -8.81 -6.49
CA MET A 98 12.61 -8.91 -7.41
C MET A 98 11.51 -9.84 -6.88
N ASP A 99 11.87 -10.71 -5.95
CA ASP A 99 10.99 -11.71 -5.34
C ASP A 99 11.45 -12.09 -3.94
N VAL A 100 10.61 -12.82 -3.22
CA VAL A 100 10.83 -13.29 -1.85
C VAL A 100 12.11 -14.15 -1.74
N LYS A 101 12.42 -14.96 -2.73
CA LYS A 101 13.62 -15.85 -2.69
C LYS A 101 14.91 -15.03 -2.76
N ASN A 102 14.92 -14.01 -3.59
CA ASN A 102 16.06 -13.11 -3.69
C ASN A 102 16.26 -12.32 -2.41
N LEU A 103 15.17 -11.96 -1.74
CA LEU A 103 15.22 -11.32 -0.44
C LEU A 103 15.82 -12.23 0.64
N ASP A 104 15.44 -13.51 0.68
CA ASP A 104 16.02 -14.50 1.61
C ASP A 104 17.54 -14.57 1.48
N HIS A 105 18.05 -14.64 0.25
CA HIS A 105 19.49 -14.65 0.00
C HIS A 105 20.19 -13.36 0.47
N LEU A 106 19.50 -12.24 0.32
CA LEU A 106 20.04 -10.94 0.70
C LEU A 106 20.09 -10.79 2.21
N VAL A 107 19.04 -11.19 2.93
CA VAL A 107 18.98 -11.18 4.40
C VAL A 107 20.06 -12.08 5.02
N GLN A 108 20.41 -13.20 4.39
CA GLN A 108 21.47 -14.10 4.85
C GLN A 108 22.90 -13.57 4.61
N ASN A 109 23.06 -12.45 3.91
CA ASN A 109 24.38 -11.84 3.69
C ASN A 109 24.88 -11.20 4.98
N PRO A 110 26.07 -11.59 5.52
CA PRO A 110 26.58 -11.07 6.79
C PRO A 110 26.74 -9.55 6.83
N ALA A 111 27.13 -8.92 5.69
CA ALA A 111 27.30 -7.48 5.61
C ALA A 111 25.96 -6.75 5.74
N ILE A 112 24.87 -7.34 5.25
CA ILE A 112 23.53 -6.81 5.37
C ILE A 112 22.97 -7.06 6.76
N ALA A 113 23.18 -8.24 7.31
CA ALA A 113 22.79 -8.56 8.68
C ALA A 113 23.42 -7.59 9.70
N GLN A 114 24.69 -7.21 9.49
CA GLN A 114 25.32 -6.20 10.32
C GLN A 114 24.62 -4.84 10.22
N LYS A 115 24.26 -4.40 9.02
CA LYS A 115 23.51 -3.15 8.82
C LYS A 115 22.12 -3.22 9.45
N PHE A 116 21.43 -4.34 9.36
CA PHE A 116 20.14 -4.53 10.04
C PHE A 116 20.29 -4.38 11.57
N ALA A 117 21.37 -4.92 12.13
CA ALA A 117 21.67 -4.76 13.56
C ALA A 117 21.93 -3.29 13.95
N GLU A 118 22.57 -2.49 13.09
CA GLU A 118 22.79 -1.05 13.33
C GLU A 118 21.44 -0.28 13.44
N PHE A 119 20.41 -0.71 12.70
CA PHE A 119 19.05 -0.17 12.81
C PHE A 119 18.26 -0.77 13.97
N ASN A 120 18.79 -1.74 14.69
CA ASN A 120 18.04 -2.57 15.63
C ASN A 120 16.77 -3.14 14.97
N LEU A 121 16.89 -3.52 13.69
CA LEU A 121 15.76 -3.98 12.88
C LEU A 121 15.31 -5.35 13.33
N ARG A 122 14.06 -5.43 13.81
CA ARG A 122 13.43 -6.66 14.24
C ARG A 122 12.59 -7.30 13.16
N PHE A 123 11.76 -6.50 12.51
CA PHE A 123 10.86 -6.99 11.47
C PHE A 123 11.13 -6.29 10.15
N PHE A 124 11.15 -7.10 9.11
CA PHE A 124 11.23 -6.63 7.73
C PHE A 124 9.93 -7.01 7.02
N ILE A 125 9.23 -6.02 6.48
CA ILE A 125 7.98 -6.20 5.76
C ILE A 125 8.19 -5.81 4.31
N TRP A 126 7.96 -6.75 3.41
CA TRP A 126 8.02 -6.54 1.97
C TRP A 126 6.63 -6.62 1.37
N ILE A 127 6.21 -5.56 0.68
CA ILE A 127 4.93 -5.48 0.00
C ILE A 127 5.16 -5.57 -1.50
N ASP A 128 4.50 -6.52 -2.13
CA ASP A 128 4.46 -6.72 -3.57
C ASP A 128 3.02 -6.62 -4.06
N GLY A 129 2.80 -5.90 -5.14
CA GLY A 129 1.49 -5.73 -5.73
C GLY A 129 1.25 -4.33 -6.26
N SER A 130 0.11 -4.17 -6.86
CA SER A 130 -0.32 -2.88 -7.44
C SER A 130 -1.83 -2.78 -7.52
N THR A 131 -2.31 -1.57 -7.73
CA THR A 131 -3.70 -1.30 -8.06
C THR A 131 -3.80 -1.08 -9.57
N GLU A 132 -4.66 -1.85 -10.22
CA GLU A 132 -4.93 -1.71 -11.66
C GLU A 132 -6.37 -1.25 -11.89
N THR A 133 -6.54 -0.24 -12.74
CA THR A 133 -7.87 0.14 -13.18
C THR A 133 -8.31 -0.79 -14.31
N THR A 134 -9.25 -1.68 -14.01
CA THR A 134 -9.69 -2.75 -14.92
C THR A 134 -10.77 -2.29 -15.90
N ASP A 135 -11.63 -1.34 -15.52
CA ASP A 135 -12.71 -0.87 -16.37
C ASP A 135 -12.96 0.64 -16.18
N LYS A 136 -13.02 1.36 -17.30
CA LYS A 136 -13.38 2.79 -17.31
C LYS A 136 -14.56 2.98 -18.23
N LYS A 137 -15.71 3.36 -17.65
CA LYS A 137 -16.93 3.66 -18.42
C LYS A 137 -17.40 5.07 -18.11
N GLY A 138 -17.75 5.77 -19.14
CA GLY A 138 -18.33 7.11 -19.04
C GLY A 138 -17.83 8.07 -20.09
N SER A 139 -18.45 9.23 -20.13
CA SER A 139 -17.99 10.35 -20.95
C SER A 139 -18.24 11.67 -20.22
N ILE A 140 -17.30 12.58 -20.38
CA ILE A 140 -17.41 13.96 -19.91
C ILE A 140 -17.35 14.87 -21.11
N SER A 141 -18.38 15.69 -21.30
CA SER A 141 -18.44 16.70 -22.34
C SER A 141 -18.37 18.08 -21.71
N CYS A 142 -17.45 18.90 -22.22
CA CYS A 142 -17.31 20.30 -21.79
C CYS A 142 -17.67 21.21 -22.95
N ALA A 143 -18.48 22.24 -22.68
CA ALA A 143 -18.82 23.28 -23.64
C ALA A 143 -18.44 24.65 -23.07
N VAL A 144 -17.88 25.50 -23.94
CA VAL A 144 -17.52 26.88 -23.63
C VAL A 144 -18.33 27.80 -24.51
N GLY A 145 -19.01 28.77 -23.92
CA GLY A 145 -19.81 29.75 -24.61
C GLY A 145 -19.55 31.18 -24.15
N PRO A 146 -20.15 32.21 -24.78
CA PRO A 146 -19.90 33.60 -24.43
C PRO A 146 -20.28 34.01 -23.00
N GLY A 147 -20.99 33.14 -22.25
CA GLY A 147 -21.40 33.38 -20.86
C GLY A 147 -20.66 32.49 -19.85
N GLY A 148 -19.67 31.71 -20.28
CA GLY A 148 -18.91 30.80 -19.43
C GLY A 148 -18.80 29.38 -20.01
N GLY A 149 -18.07 28.53 -19.33
CA GLY A 149 -17.91 27.12 -19.69
C GLY A 149 -18.49 26.21 -18.58
N GLY A 150 -18.99 25.05 -18.99
CA GLY A 150 -19.45 24.01 -18.09
C GLY A 150 -19.12 22.63 -18.61
N CYS A 151 -18.81 21.71 -17.71
CA CYS A 151 -18.62 20.29 -18.05
C CYS A 151 -19.78 19.49 -17.44
N PHE A 152 -20.32 18.57 -18.24
CA PHE A 152 -21.34 17.65 -17.81
C PHE A 152 -20.99 16.25 -18.28
N GLY A 153 -21.13 15.30 -17.39
CA GLY A 153 -20.85 13.91 -17.70
C GLY A 153 -20.81 13.03 -16.45
N PHE A 154 -20.60 11.74 -16.69
CA PHE A 154 -20.33 10.77 -15.62
C PHE A 154 -19.16 9.88 -16.05
N ALA A 155 -18.42 9.44 -15.08
CA ALA A 155 -17.41 8.41 -15.27
C ALA A 155 -17.46 7.45 -14.09
N THR A 156 -17.34 6.16 -14.38
CA THR A 156 -17.16 5.10 -13.42
C THR A 156 -15.90 4.34 -13.78
N TRP A 157 -15.17 3.90 -12.78
CA TRP A 157 -14.01 3.03 -12.93
C TRP A 157 -14.05 1.95 -11.87
N ASP A 158 -13.55 0.79 -12.22
CA ASP A 158 -13.35 -0.31 -11.32
C ASP A 158 -11.84 -0.48 -11.12
N ASP A 159 -11.39 -0.39 -9.88
CA ASP A 159 -10.01 -0.62 -9.49
C ASP A 159 -9.91 -1.97 -8.80
N GLU A 160 -8.97 -2.79 -9.25
CA GLU A 160 -8.62 -4.06 -8.62
C GLU A 160 -7.24 -3.94 -8.00
N ALA A 161 -7.19 -4.09 -6.69
CA ALA A 161 -5.95 -4.03 -5.92
C ALA A 161 -5.58 -5.43 -5.45
N ASN A 162 -4.36 -5.87 -5.76
CA ASN A 162 -3.83 -7.15 -5.34
C ASN A 162 -2.45 -6.96 -4.73
N TYR A 163 -2.34 -7.21 -3.42
CA TYR A 163 -1.10 -7.04 -2.66
C TYR A 163 -0.79 -8.28 -1.85
N GLU A 164 0.48 -8.64 -1.83
CA GLU A 164 1.05 -9.65 -0.96
C GLU A 164 2.05 -8.99 -0.01
N ALA A 165 1.94 -9.27 1.27
CA ALA A 165 2.89 -8.83 2.27
C ALA A 165 3.63 -10.02 2.88
N SER A 166 4.95 -10.03 2.76
CA SER A 166 5.83 -11.00 3.40
C SER A 166 6.51 -10.36 4.60
N ILE A 167 6.49 -11.05 5.74
CA ILE A 167 7.03 -10.56 7.01
C ILE A 167 8.13 -11.51 7.50
N TRP A 168 9.31 -10.97 7.75
CA TRP A 168 10.43 -11.67 8.36
C TRP A 168 10.68 -11.18 9.77
N ASP A 169 10.81 -12.11 10.69
CA ASP A 169 11.39 -11.89 12.01
C ASP A 169 12.90 -12.17 11.88
N LEU A 170 13.72 -11.16 12.11
CA LEU A 170 15.18 -11.20 11.94
C LEU A 170 15.94 -11.68 13.18
N ASN A 171 15.24 -12.12 14.24
CA ASN A 171 15.83 -12.69 15.46
C ASN A 171 15.90 -14.20 15.42
#